data_9da24a24c2a974cbf1978064a78420df
#
_entry.id   9da24a24c2a974cbf1978064a78420df
#
_cell.length_a   1.000
_cell.length_b   1.000
_cell.length_c   1.000
_cell.angle_alpha   90.00
_cell.angle_beta   90.00
_cell.angle_gamma   90.00
#
_symmetry.space_group_name_H-M   'P 1'
#
loop_
_entity.id
_entity.type
_entity.pdbx_description
1 polymer ?
#
loop_
_entity_poly.entity_id
_entity_poly.type
_entity_poly.pdbx_seq_one_letter_code
_entity_poly.pdbx_strand_id
1 'polypeptide(L)'
;PNIDRIANEGMRFDHCYVTNSICTPSRAAILTGTYNHVNAVTTLETPMNNRLPNVAKHLKSGGYQTAIIGKWHLGEGSAYEPTGFDFWSVLPGQGDYFDPLFIEMGEELVEAGYVTDIITDKSIDWLSQVDKQKPFFLMCHHKAPHREWEPHPKNRLLFADDVVVPSTFDDDYKNRARAAAEAKMRIKDDLTYDDLGLVQPEGGAEIGEKSRPFSSKRKIPNPDDTSVLCLIDKDTGENFKFNSREELSQFK
;
A
#
# COMPACT_ATOMS: atom_id res chain seq x y z
N PRO A 1 -13.44 13.91 4.58
CA PRO A 1 -13.51 15.38 4.57
C PRO A 1 -12.39 16.02 3.73
N ASN A 2 -11.11 15.63 3.92
CA ASN A 2 -10.00 16.25 3.20
C ASN A 2 -9.97 15.89 1.71
N ILE A 3 -10.27 14.63 1.36
CA ILE A 3 -10.39 14.18 -0.04
C ILE A 3 -11.57 14.88 -0.72
N ASP A 4 -12.70 15.02 0.00
CA ASP A 4 -13.87 15.72 -0.51
C ASP A 4 -13.59 17.20 -0.79
N ARG A 5 -12.71 17.81 0.03
CA ARG A 5 -12.25 19.18 -0.19
C ARG A 5 -11.55 19.34 -1.54
N ILE A 6 -10.66 18.39 -1.89
CA ILE A 6 -10.00 18.40 -3.21
C ILE A 6 -11.04 18.31 -4.34
N ALA A 7 -12.07 17.47 -4.19
CA ALA A 7 -13.13 17.34 -5.17
C ALA A 7 -13.99 18.61 -5.27
N ASN A 8 -14.28 19.26 -4.15
CA ASN A 8 -15.14 20.45 -4.09
C ASN A 8 -14.45 21.73 -4.54
N GLU A 9 -13.14 21.85 -4.30
CA GLU A 9 -12.33 23.00 -4.69
C GLU A 9 -11.66 22.83 -6.08
N GLY A 10 -11.74 21.63 -6.66
CA GLY A 10 -11.11 21.27 -7.92
C GLY A 10 -12.04 20.57 -8.89
N MET A 11 -11.65 19.38 -9.35
CA MET A 11 -12.40 18.60 -10.33
C MET A 11 -12.47 17.13 -9.89
N ARG A 12 -13.67 16.55 -9.97
CA ARG A 12 -13.91 15.12 -9.79
C ARG A 12 -14.22 14.45 -11.13
N PHE A 13 -13.49 13.39 -11.45
CA PHE A 13 -13.71 12.60 -12.64
C PHE A 13 -14.63 11.42 -12.32
N ASP A 14 -15.87 11.44 -12.79
CA ASP A 14 -16.83 10.34 -12.55
C ASP A 14 -16.58 9.13 -13.47
N HIS A 15 -15.84 9.31 -14.55
CA HIS A 15 -15.46 8.29 -15.52
C HIS A 15 -13.93 8.25 -15.66
N CYS A 16 -13.26 7.65 -14.68
CA CYS A 16 -11.82 7.45 -14.69
C CYS A 16 -11.52 5.95 -14.60
N TYR A 17 -10.81 5.41 -15.59
CA TYR A 17 -10.56 3.99 -15.71
C TYR A 17 -9.06 3.71 -15.63
N VAL A 18 -8.70 2.61 -14.94
CA VAL A 18 -7.32 2.13 -14.88
C VAL A 18 -7.03 1.22 -16.08
N THR A 19 -5.81 1.30 -16.60
CA THR A 19 -5.38 0.44 -17.71
C THR A 19 -5.04 -0.96 -17.26
N ASN A 20 -4.62 -1.11 -15.99
CA ASN A 20 -4.32 -2.37 -15.34
C ASN A 20 -4.51 -2.21 -13.83
N SER A 21 -5.25 -3.11 -13.19
CA SER A 21 -5.63 -3.02 -11.78
C SER A 21 -4.63 -3.69 -10.82
N ILE A 22 -3.34 -3.68 -11.15
CA ILE A 22 -2.27 -4.22 -10.28
C ILE A 22 -1.11 -3.24 -10.18
N CYS A 23 -0.39 -3.23 -9.04
CA CYS A 23 0.56 -2.21 -8.61
C CYS A 23 1.56 -1.76 -9.69
N THR A 24 2.55 -2.59 -10.01
CA THR A 24 3.67 -2.26 -10.89
C THR A 24 3.21 -1.83 -12.29
N PRO A 25 2.33 -2.59 -12.98
CA PRO A 25 1.79 -2.18 -14.27
C PRO A 25 1.00 -0.86 -14.23
N SER A 26 0.17 -0.65 -13.20
CA SER A 26 -0.60 0.59 -13.05
C SER A 26 0.32 1.80 -12.83
N ARG A 27 1.33 1.66 -11.98
CA ARG A 27 2.31 2.72 -11.72
C ARG A 27 3.11 3.10 -12.96
N ALA A 28 3.54 2.10 -13.73
CA ALA A 28 4.22 2.33 -15.01
C ALA A 28 3.31 3.07 -16.00
N ALA A 29 2.04 2.69 -16.10
CA ALA A 29 1.08 3.36 -16.98
C ALA A 29 0.83 4.83 -16.56
N ILE A 30 0.70 5.10 -15.24
CA ILE A 30 0.55 6.47 -14.71
C ILE A 30 1.77 7.33 -15.05
N LEU A 31 2.97 6.80 -14.85
CA LEU A 31 4.22 7.55 -15.11
C LEU A 31 4.46 7.81 -16.60
N THR A 32 4.25 6.78 -17.43
CA THR A 32 4.60 6.84 -18.86
C THR A 32 3.48 7.36 -19.75
N GLY A 33 2.24 7.38 -19.26
CA GLY A 33 1.05 7.72 -20.06
C GLY A 33 0.77 6.68 -21.16
N THR A 34 1.31 5.45 -21.05
CA THR A 34 1.19 4.41 -22.08
C THR A 34 0.63 3.12 -21.52
N TYR A 35 -0.04 2.33 -22.39
CA TYR A 35 -0.49 0.99 -22.03
C TYR A 35 0.67 0.04 -21.76
N ASN A 36 0.44 -0.98 -20.93
CA ASN A 36 1.48 -1.90 -20.45
C ASN A 36 2.17 -2.68 -21.56
N HIS A 37 1.51 -2.98 -22.67
CA HIS A 37 2.15 -3.60 -23.84
C HIS A 37 3.09 -2.64 -24.58
N VAL A 38 2.99 -1.33 -24.37
CA VAL A 38 3.88 -0.30 -24.93
C VAL A 38 5.06 -0.05 -24.02
N ASN A 39 4.82 0.13 -22.71
CA ASN A 39 5.90 0.35 -21.73
C ASN A 39 6.60 -0.93 -21.26
N ALA A 40 6.12 -2.09 -21.71
CA ALA A 40 6.61 -3.44 -21.42
C ALA A 40 6.51 -3.87 -19.94
N VAL A 41 5.81 -3.14 -19.08
CA VAL A 41 5.59 -3.51 -17.67
C VAL A 41 4.26 -4.22 -17.54
N THR A 42 4.25 -5.55 -17.67
CA THR A 42 3.03 -6.36 -17.78
C THR A 42 2.71 -7.19 -16.54
N THR A 43 3.67 -7.38 -15.64
CA THR A 43 3.52 -8.16 -14.38
C THR A 43 4.02 -7.38 -13.18
N LEU A 44 3.78 -7.90 -11.97
CA LEU A 44 4.32 -7.32 -10.73
C LEU A 44 5.85 -7.34 -10.68
N GLU A 45 6.46 -8.36 -11.27
CA GLU A 45 7.88 -8.61 -11.24
C GLU A 45 8.63 -7.92 -12.40
N THR A 46 7.90 -7.35 -13.37
CA THR A 46 8.53 -6.67 -14.51
C THR A 46 8.95 -5.25 -14.11
N PRO A 47 10.24 -4.97 -13.94
CA PRO A 47 10.68 -3.63 -13.58
C PRO A 47 10.51 -2.66 -14.75
N MET A 48 10.32 -1.38 -14.45
CA MET A 48 10.20 -0.35 -15.45
C MET A 48 11.61 0.11 -15.90
N ASN A 49 11.83 0.11 -17.20
CA ASN A 49 13.04 0.74 -17.76
C ASN A 49 13.02 2.26 -17.46
N ASN A 50 13.92 2.72 -16.62
CA ASN A 50 14.00 4.11 -16.19
C ASN A 50 14.42 5.10 -17.29
N ARG A 51 14.83 4.61 -18.46
CA ARG A 51 15.12 5.43 -19.66
C ARG A 51 13.85 5.86 -20.40
N LEU A 52 12.72 5.21 -20.17
CA LEU A 52 11.46 5.57 -20.79
C LEU A 52 11.09 7.03 -20.52
N PRO A 53 10.47 7.73 -21.49
CA PRO A 53 9.81 9.00 -21.22
C PRO A 53 8.77 8.83 -20.11
N ASN A 54 8.71 9.81 -19.22
CA ASN A 54 7.72 9.82 -18.15
C ASN A 54 7.30 11.26 -17.82
N VAL A 55 6.18 11.41 -17.13
CA VAL A 55 5.59 12.71 -16.80
C VAL A 55 6.57 13.60 -16.03
N ALA A 56 7.34 13.04 -15.10
CA ALA A 56 8.30 13.82 -14.31
C ALA A 56 9.43 14.40 -15.17
N LYS A 57 9.97 13.63 -16.13
CA LYS A 57 10.97 14.12 -17.10
C LYS A 57 10.44 15.28 -17.92
N HIS A 58 9.21 15.18 -18.41
CA HIS A 58 8.58 16.24 -19.20
C HIS A 58 8.35 17.49 -18.37
N LEU A 59 7.80 17.35 -17.16
CA LEU A 59 7.57 18.49 -16.28
C LEU A 59 8.88 19.15 -15.85
N LYS A 60 9.90 18.37 -15.50
CA LYS A 60 11.23 18.89 -15.17
C LYS A 60 11.82 19.68 -16.32
N SER A 61 11.73 19.18 -17.55
CA SER A 61 12.19 19.92 -18.74
C SER A 61 11.38 21.19 -19.01
N GLY A 62 10.13 21.25 -18.52
CA GLY A 62 9.27 22.43 -18.52
C GLY A 62 9.49 23.39 -17.35
N GLY A 63 10.54 23.18 -16.53
CA GLY A 63 10.90 24.07 -15.43
C GLY A 63 10.21 23.78 -14.09
N TYR A 64 9.50 22.66 -13.97
CA TYR A 64 8.94 22.22 -12.70
C TYR A 64 10.02 21.69 -11.77
N GLN A 65 9.87 21.95 -10.49
CA GLN A 65 10.56 21.24 -9.41
C GLN A 65 9.82 19.93 -9.18
N THR A 66 10.53 18.82 -9.14
CA THR A 66 9.89 17.49 -9.19
C THR A 66 10.34 16.59 -8.05
N ALA A 67 9.40 15.94 -7.38
CA ALA A 67 9.74 14.95 -6.36
C ALA A 67 8.81 13.73 -6.37
N ILE A 68 9.33 12.59 -5.89
CA ILE A 68 8.55 11.42 -5.52
C ILE A 68 8.96 10.92 -4.14
N ILE A 69 7.98 10.70 -3.26
CA ILE A 69 8.19 10.25 -1.89
C ILE A 69 7.24 9.10 -1.59
N GLY A 70 7.78 7.99 -1.09
CA GLY A 70 7.03 6.81 -0.69
C GLY A 70 7.09 5.66 -1.70
N LYS A 71 6.00 4.95 -1.93
CA LYS A 71 6.01 3.71 -2.71
C LYS A 71 6.39 3.94 -4.17
N TRP A 72 7.49 3.30 -4.61
CA TRP A 72 7.91 3.24 -6.01
C TRP A 72 7.39 1.99 -6.71
N HIS A 73 7.86 0.84 -6.31
CA HIS A 73 7.45 -0.49 -6.77
C HIS A 73 7.55 -0.69 -8.30
N LEU A 74 8.62 -0.17 -8.90
CA LEU A 74 8.91 -0.28 -10.34
C LEU A 74 10.28 -0.88 -10.63
N GLY A 75 10.84 -1.61 -9.68
CA GLY A 75 12.14 -2.25 -9.71
C GLY A 75 13.10 -1.63 -8.70
N GLU A 76 14.21 -2.31 -8.46
CA GLU A 76 15.25 -1.97 -7.50
C GLU A 76 16.61 -1.94 -8.16
N GLY A 77 17.53 -1.13 -7.60
CA GLY A 77 18.86 -0.89 -8.14
C GLY A 77 18.89 0.21 -9.19
N SER A 78 20.10 0.69 -9.49
CA SER A 78 20.36 1.91 -10.28
C SER A 78 19.71 1.96 -11.67
N ALA A 79 19.45 0.79 -12.27
CA ALA A 79 18.76 0.69 -13.56
C ALA A 79 17.25 1.00 -13.49
N TYR A 80 16.69 1.02 -12.27
CA TYR A 80 15.25 1.14 -12.03
C TYR A 80 14.89 2.26 -11.06
N GLU A 81 15.87 3.02 -10.60
CA GLU A 81 15.65 4.19 -9.76
C GLU A 81 14.75 5.24 -10.41
N PRO A 82 14.03 6.05 -9.62
CA PRO A 82 13.23 7.14 -10.14
C PRO A 82 14.04 8.11 -10.98
N THR A 83 13.57 8.43 -12.18
CA THR A 83 14.21 9.39 -13.07
C THR A 83 13.26 10.51 -13.50
N GLY A 84 13.79 11.71 -13.65
CA GLY A 84 13.02 12.92 -13.93
C GLY A 84 12.60 13.67 -12.67
N PHE A 85 13.01 13.23 -11.52
CA PHE A 85 12.79 13.88 -10.23
C PHE A 85 14.05 14.60 -9.77
N ASP A 86 13.89 15.77 -9.15
CA ASP A 86 14.96 16.50 -8.48
C ASP A 86 15.26 15.92 -7.12
N PHE A 87 14.23 15.41 -6.46
CA PHE A 87 14.32 14.68 -5.20
C PHE A 87 13.49 13.41 -5.25
N TRP A 88 13.99 12.34 -4.66
CA TRP A 88 13.24 11.11 -4.45
C TRP A 88 13.69 10.37 -3.18
N SER A 89 12.71 9.86 -2.46
CA SER A 89 12.88 9.03 -1.27
C SER A 89 11.83 7.94 -1.31
N VAL A 90 12.22 6.71 -1.66
CA VAL A 90 11.27 5.67 -2.04
C VAL A 90 11.44 4.40 -1.24
N LEU A 91 10.33 3.72 -1.01
CA LEU A 91 10.28 2.42 -0.35
C LEU A 91 10.69 1.32 -1.34
N PRO A 92 11.66 0.45 -1.01
CA PRO A 92 11.92 -0.75 -1.79
C PRO A 92 10.73 -1.72 -1.69
N GLY A 93 10.42 -2.41 -2.79
CA GLY A 93 9.30 -3.36 -2.85
C GLY A 93 7.97 -2.77 -2.41
N GLN A 94 7.34 -3.42 -1.44
CA GLN A 94 6.09 -2.96 -0.83
C GLN A 94 6.32 -1.99 0.34
N GLY A 95 7.53 -1.94 0.89
CA GLY A 95 7.88 -1.20 2.11
C GLY A 95 7.28 -1.81 3.38
N ASP A 96 7.71 -1.31 4.52
CA ASP A 96 7.21 -1.68 5.84
C ASP A 96 6.36 -0.56 6.44
N TYR A 97 5.45 -0.90 7.36
CA TYR A 97 4.61 0.11 8.03
C TYR A 97 5.36 0.82 9.16
N PHE A 98 6.24 0.09 9.84
CA PHE A 98 7.06 0.63 10.93
C PHE A 98 8.53 0.55 10.59
N ASP A 99 9.27 1.55 10.99
CA ASP A 99 10.72 1.69 10.82
C ASP A 99 11.19 1.33 9.40
N PRO A 100 10.53 1.93 8.37
CA PRO A 100 10.75 1.55 6.99
C PRO A 100 12.17 1.89 6.51
N LEU A 101 12.70 1.01 5.66
CA LEU A 101 13.83 1.33 4.81
C LEU A 101 13.34 2.23 3.66
N PHE A 102 14.02 3.34 3.45
CA PHE A 102 13.94 4.15 2.26
C PHE A 102 15.22 4.04 1.43
N ILE A 103 15.10 4.20 0.13
CA ILE A 103 16.21 4.55 -0.73
C ILE A 103 16.01 6.02 -1.11
N GLU A 104 16.87 6.88 -0.61
CA GLU A 104 16.80 8.32 -0.82
C GLU A 104 17.98 8.76 -1.68
N MET A 105 17.70 9.24 -2.88
CA MET A 105 18.72 9.69 -3.84
C MET A 105 19.86 8.66 -4.06
N GLY A 106 19.55 7.36 -3.94
CA GLY A 106 20.50 6.25 -4.12
C GLY A 106 21.11 5.68 -2.83
N GLU A 107 20.88 6.33 -1.69
CA GLU A 107 21.40 5.90 -0.40
C GLU A 107 20.32 5.22 0.44
N GLU A 108 20.67 4.14 1.14
CA GLU A 108 19.76 3.45 2.06
C GLU A 108 19.64 4.19 3.38
N LEU A 109 18.40 4.42 3.82
CA LEU A 109 18.08 5.12 5.06
C LEU A 109 16.93 4.41 5.79
N VAL A 110 17.21 3.89 6.99
CA VAL A 110 16.15 3.37 7.88
C VAL A 110 15.65 4.51 8.76
N GLU A 111 14.35 4.77 8.72
CA GLU A 111 13.72 5.82 9.51
C GLU A 111 12.79 5.23 10.56
N ALA A 112 13.02 5.57 11.83
CA ALA A 112 12.16 5.13 12.93
C ALA A 112 10.81 5.82 12.89
N GLY A 113 9.73 5.04 13.01
CA GLY A 113 8.38 5.56 13.08
C GLY A 113 7.40 4.88 12.11
N TYR A 114 6.24 5.52 11.93
CA TYR A 114 5.17 4.99 11.09
C TYR A 114 5.24 5.56 9.67
N VAL A 115 5.30 4.70 8.69
CA VAL A 115 5.59 5.05 7.28
C VAL A 115 4.66 6.12 6.70
N THR A 116 3.37 6.12 7.08
CA THR A 116 2.42 7.14 6.58
C THR A 116 2.77 8.54 7.12
N ASP A 117 3.15 8.62 8.40
CA ASP A 117 3.56 9.88 9.01
C ASP A 117 4.90 10.35 8.39
N ILE A 118 5.89 9.44 8.26
CA ILE A 118 7.20 9.74 7.64
C ILE A 118 7.05 10.27 6.20
N ILE A 119 6.27 9.58 5.35
CA ILE A 119 6.03 10.03 3.97
C ILE A 119 5.36 11.40 3.94
N THR A 120 4.43 11.64 4.86
CA THR A 120 3.75 12.94 4.98
C THR A 120 4.73 14.03 5.38
N ASP A 121 5.53 13.79 6.41
CA ASP A 121 6.50 14.76 6.94
C ASP A 121 7.56 15.09 5.88
N LYS A 122 8.17 14.09 5.23
CA LYS A 122 9.09 14.30 4.10
C LYS A 122 8.46 15.12 2.98
N SER A 123 7.18 14.86 2.67
CA SER A 123 6.45 15.60 1.63
C SER A 123 6.22 17.06 2.01
N ILE A 124 5.87 17.33 3.27
CA ILE A 124 5.71 18.68 3.80
C ILE A 124 7.05 19.41 3.85
N ASP A 125 8.10 18.74 4.30
CA ASP A 125 9.45 19.30 4.36
C ASP A 125 9.95 19.69 2.96
N TRP A 126 9.78 18.81 1.97
CA TRP A 126 10.13 19.12 0.59
C TRP A 126 9.33 20.32 0.07
N LEU A 127 8.00 20.35 0.29
CA LEU A 127 7.13 21.47 -0.11
C LEU A 127 7.52 22.79 0.56
N SER A 128 8.09 22.73 1.77
CA SER A 128 8.56 23.93 2.48
C SER A 128 9.80 24.56 1.82
N GLN A 129 10.57 23.75 1.09
CA GLN A 129 11.85 24.13 0.49
C GLN A 129 11.74 24.50 -1.00
N VAL A 130 10.61 24.23 -1.65
CA VAL A 130 10.44 24.57 -3.07
C VAL A 130 10.50 26.08 -3.32
N ASP A 131 11.09 26.47 -4.42
CA ASP A 131 11.06 27.85 -4.91
C ASP A 131 9.63 28.22 -5.29
N LYS A 132 9.04 29.12 -4.52
CA LYS A 132 7.62 29.55 -4.69
C LYS A 132 7.38 30.31 -6.01
N GLN A 133 8.43 30.67 -6.72
CA GLN A 133 8.33 31.33 -8.03
C GLN A 133 8.26 30.33 -9.20
N LYS A 134 8.44 29.03 -8.91
CA LYS A 134 8.39 27.97 -9.91
C LYS A 134 7.26 26.99 -9.61
N PRO A 135 6.67 26.38 -10.64
CA PRO A 135 5.73 25.29 -10.43
C PRO A 135 6.44 24.09 -9.87
N PHE A 136 5.68 23.25 -9.15
CA PHE A 136 6.20 21.98 -8.64
C PHE A 136 5.28 20.81 -9.01
N PHE A 137 5.85 19.61 -8.98
CA PHE A 137 5.16 18.33 -9.14
C PHE A 137 5.65 17.36 -8.07
N LEU A 138 4.77 16.98 -7.16
CA LEU A 138 5.05 16.02 -6.10
C LEU A 138 4.16 14.79 -6.26
N MET A 139 4.78 13.62 -6.30
CA MET A 139 4.12 12.32 -6.17
C MET A 139 4.28 11.84 -4.73
N CYS A 140 3.28 12.06 -3.89
CA CYS A 140 3.23 11.56 -2.52
C CYS A 140 2.51 10.20 -2.49
N HIS A 141 3.26 9.12 -2.38
CA HIS A 141 2.77 7.77 -2.56
C HIS A 141 2.82 6.96 -1.27
N HIS A 142 1.73 6.94 -0.53
CA HIS A 142 1.64 6.14 0.68
C HIS A 142 1.66 4.63 0.39
N LYS A 143 2.23 3.83 1.35
CA LYS A 143 2.08 2.37 1.39
C LYS A 143 0.62 1.99 1.70
N ALA A 144 0.03 2.65 2.67
CA ALA A 144 -1.37 2.44 3.04
C ALA A 144 -2.32 2.76 1.87
N PRO A 145 -3.39 2.01 1.69
CA PRO A 145 -3.91 0.90 2.50
C PRO A 145 -3.53 -0.50 1.94
N HIS A 146 -2.29 -0.73 1.54
CA HIS A 146 -1.86 -2.04 1.06
C HIS A 146 -1.78 -3.04 2.23
N ARG A 147 -2.22 -4.28 1.99
CA ARG A 147 -1.96 -5.37 2.92
C ARG A 147 -0.42 -5.62 3.01
N GLU A 148 0.10 -6.15 4.01
CA GLU A 148 -0.56 -6.57 5.25
C GLU A 148 -0.84 -5.32 6.08
N TRP A 149 -2.04 -5.21 6.61
CA TRP A 149 -2.44 -3.96 7.27
C TRP A 149 -1.90 -3.89 8.69
N GLU A 150 -1.20 -2.82 8.99
CA GLU A 150 -0.69 -2.50 10.32
C GLU A 150 -1.08 -1.06 10.65
N PRO A 151 -2.15 -0.86 11.41
CA PRO A 151 -2.60 0.48 11.76
C PRO A 151 -1.66 1.12 12.77
N HIS A 152 -1.46 2.44 12.64
CA HIS A 152 -0.76 3.19 13.67
C HIS A 152 -1.47 3.00 15.04
N PRO A 153 -0.75 2.76 16.16
CA PRO A 153 -1.36 2.52 17.48
C PRO A 153 -2.37 3.56 17.91
N LYS A 154 -2.15 4.84 17.57
CA LYS A 154 -3.09 5.96 17.86
C LYS A 154 -4.47 5.77 17.20
N ASN A 155 -4.57 4.98 16.13
CA ASN A 155 -5.78 4.79 15.32
C ASN A 155 -6.46 3.43 15.56
N ARG A 156 -5.87 2.54 16.37
CA ARG A 156 -6.33 1.16 16.57
C ARG A 156 -7.79 1.03 17.01
N LEU A 157 -8.26 2.01 17.77
CA LEU A 157 -9.62 2.03 18.31
C LEU A 157 -10.58 2.96 17.56
N LEU A 158 -10.14 3.59 16.45
CA LEU A 158 -10.98 4.55 15.71
C LEU A 158 -12.14 3.87 15.06
N PHE A 159 -12.46 2.81 14.92
CA PHE A 159 -13.61 2.15 14.32
C PHE A 159 -13.90 0.82 15.04
N ALA A 160 -13.85 0.90 16.40
CA ALA A 160 -14.13 -0.24 17.27
C ALA A 160 -15.61 -0.69 17.24
N ASP A 161 -16.50 0.21 16.79
CA ASP A 161 -17.91 -0.08 16.62
C ASP A 161 -18.18 -0.80 15.29
N ASP A 162 -19.36 -1.36 15.15
CA ASP A 162 -19.80 -2.06 13.95
C ASP A 162 -19.67 -1.19 12.69
N VAL A 163 -18.98 -1.70 11.68
CA VAL A 163 -18.85 -1.05 10.38
C VAL A 163 -20.13 -1.32 9.57
N VAL A 164 -20.71 -0.26 9.01
CA VAL A 164 -21.84 -0.39 8.10
C VAL A 164 -21.38 -1.15 6.84
N VAL A 165 -21.90 -2.35 6.67
CA VAL A 165 -21.60 -3.18 5.52
C VAL A 165 -22.28 -2.61 4.27
N PRO A 166 -21.55 -2.35 3.17
CA PRO A 166 -22.15 -1.85 1.95
C PRO A 166 -23.12 -2.88 1.31
N SER A 167 -24.15 -2.41 0.64
CA SER A 167 -25.15 -3.28 -0.01
C SER A 167 -24.55 -4.22 -1.07
N THR A 168 -23.32 -3.94 -1.54
CA THR A 168 -22.57 -4.73 -2.50
C THR A 168 -21.63 -5.75 -1.87
N PHE A 169 -21.66 -5.91 -0.54
CA PHE A 169 -20.71 -6.80 0.16
C PHE A 169 -20.86 -8.27 -0.27
N ASP A 170 -22.10 -8.74 -0.41
CA ASP A 170 -22.43 -10.10 -0.87
C ASP A 170 -22.80 -10.12 -2.37
N ASP A 171 -22.26 -9.23 -3.19
CA ASP A 171 -22.52 -9.18 -4.63
C ASP A 171 -22.10 -10.50 -5.31
N ASP A 172 -23.01 -11.11 -6.07
CA ASP A 172 -22.78 -12.34 -6.82
C ASP A 172 -22.05 -12.12 -8.17
N TYR A 173 -21.76 -10.89 -8.51
CA TYR A 173 -21.15 -10.44 -9.77
C TYR A 173 -21.93 -10.85 -11.03
N LYS A 174 -23.21 -11.17 -10.90
CA LYS A 174 -24.07 -11.56 -12.01
C LYS A 174 -24.11 -10.48 -13.10
N ASN A 175 -24.04 -10.91 -14.34
CA ASN A 175 -24.01 -10.05 -15.54
C ASN A 175 -22.77 -9.13 -15.63
N ARG A 176 -21.69 -9.45 -14.95
CA ARG A 176 -20.39 -8.79 -15.05
C ARG A 176 -19.35 -9.69 -15.73
N ALA A 177 -18.17 -9.14 -15.97
CA ALA A 177 -17.07 -9.91 -16.51
C ALA A 177 -16.73 -11.11 -15.61
N ARG A 178 -16.44 -12.26 -16.21
CA ARG A 178 -16.07 -13.50 -15.51
C ARG A 178 -14.91 -13.26 -14.51
N ALA A 179 -13.94 -12.45 -14.88
CA ALA A 179 -12.81 -12.11 -14.01
C ALA A 179 -13.23 -11.49 -12.68
N ALA A 180 -14.33 -10.73 -12.63
CA ALA A 180 -14.84 -10.15 -11.38
C ALA A 180 -15.39 -11.23 -10.43
N ALA A 181 -16.08 -12.23 -10.97
CA ALA A 181 -16.63 -13.34 -10.19
C ALA A 181 -15.54 -14.33 -9.71
N GLU A 182 -14.48 -14.49 -10.51
CA GLU A 182 -13.36 -15.42 -10.23
C GLU A 182 -12.26 -14.79 -9.36
N ALA A 183 -12.26 -13.46 -9.18
CA ALA A 183 -11.26 -12.77 -8.36
C ALA A 183 -11.36 -13.17 -6.89
N LYS A 184 -10.25 -13.66 -6.34
CA LYS A 184 -10.12 -14.07 -4.93
C LYS A 184 -9.70 -12.88 -4.08
N MET A 185 -10.60 -11.94 -3.86
CA MET A 185 -10.36 -10.73 -3.08
C MET A 185 -11.59 -10.33 -2.23
N ARG A 186 -12.37 -11.32 -1.81
CA ARG A 186 -13.53 -11.08 -0.94
C ARG A 186 -13.08 -11.02 0.50
N ILE A 187 -13.61 -10.05 1.24
CA ILE A 187 -13.29 -9.89 2.66
C ILE A 187 -13.66 -11.16 3.44
N LYS A 188 -14.85 -11.70 3.18
CA LYS A 188 -15.39 -12.85 3.90
C LYS A 188 -14.62 -14.15 3.63
N ASP A 189 -14.23 -14.40 2.37
CA ASP A 189 -13.78 -15.71 1.95
C ASP A 189 -12.26 -15.77 1.70
N ASP A 190 -11.64 -14.62 1.41
CA ASP A 190 -10.26 -14.59 0.91
C ASP A 190 -9.27 -13.86 1.83
N LEU A 191 -9.75 -13.04 2.80
CA LEU A 191 -8.86 -12.41 3.79
C LEU A 191 -8.27 -13.44 4.74
N THR A 192 -7.00 -13.27 5.05
CA THR A 192 -6.24 -14.14 5.95
C THR A 192 -5.76 -13.39 7.19
N TYR A 193 -5.35 -14.11 8.22
CA TYR A 193 -4.64 -13.50 9.36
C TYR A 193 -3.40 -12.75 8.92
N ASP A 194 -2.72 -13.23 7.87
CA ASP A 194 -1.55 -12.60 7.30
C ASP A 194 -1.86 -11.24 6.68
N ASP A 195 -3.00 -11.11 6.01
CA ASP A 195 -3.47 -9.82 5.46
C ASP A 195 -3.70 -8.79 6.58
N LEU A 196 -4.08 -9.24 7.77
CA LEU A 196 -4.32 -8.40 8.95
C LEU A 196 -3.06 -8.13 9.79
N GLY A 197 -1.89 -8.61 9.37
CA GLY A 197 -0.67 -8.52 10.17
C GLY A 197 -0.67 -9.46 11.39
N LEU A 198 -1.56 -10.44 11.45
CA LEU A 198 -1.77 -11.33 12.57
C LEU A 198 -1.23 -12.74 12.29
N VAL A 199 -0.88 -13.46 13.35
CA VAL A 199 -0.50 -14.88 13.27
C VAL A 199 -1.72 -15.75 13.55
N GLN A 200 -1.98 -16.72 12.67
CA GLN A 200 -3.05 -17.66 12.89
C GLN A 200 -2.78 -18.48 14.17
N PRO A 201 -3.70 -18.50 15.14
CA PRO A 201 -3.50 -19.28 16.37
C PRO A 201 -3.54 -20.79 16.07
N GLU A 202 -2.75 -21.56 16.80
CA GLU A 202 -2.76 -23.01 16.69
C GLU A 202 -4.16 -23.55 17.06
N GLY A 203 -4.76 -24.37 16.18
CA GLY A 203 -6.12 -24.87 16.36
C GLY A 203 -7.23 -23.83 16.18
N GLY A 204 -6.91 -22.62 15.79
CA GLY A 204 -7.89 -21.57 15.44
C GLY A 204 -8.65 -21.88 14.16
N ALA A 205 -9.76 -21.17 13.95
CA ALA A 205 -10.49 -21.24 12.68
C ALA A 205 -9.60 -20.82 11.53
N GLU A 206 -9.62 -21.60 10.45
CA GLU A 206 -8.98 -21.20 9.21
C GLU A 206 -9.78 -20.03 8.59
N ILE A 207 -9.08 -18.96 8.26
CA ILE A 207 -9.64 -17.80 7.62
C ILE A 207 -8.86 -17.56 6.35
N GLY A 208 -9.58 -17.46 5.22
CA GLY A 208 -9.00 -17.26 3.91
C GLY A 208 -8.37 -18.49 3.28
N GLU A 209 -7.74 -18.31 2.15
CA GLU A 209 -7.18 -19.42 1.37
C GLU A 209 -5.85 -19.91 1.95
N LYS A 210 -5.75 -21.24 2.16
CA LYS A 210 -4.54 -21.92 2.64
C LYS A 210 -3.30 -21.78 1.76
N SER A 211 -3.44 -21.24 0.55
CA SER A 211 -2.43 -21.32 -0.48
C SER A 211 -1.35 -20.24 -0.44
N ARG A 212 -1.40 -19.30 0.50
CA ARG A 212 -0.32 -18.32 0.65
C ARG A 212 0.75 -18.85 1.59
N PRO A 213 1.99 -19.03 1.13
CA PRO A 213 3.06 -19.43 2.02
C PRO A 213 3.25 -18.37 3.10
N PHE A 214 3.34 -18.82 4.34
CA PHE A 214 3.70 -18.00 5.49
C PHE A 214 5.01 -17.25 5.18
N SER A 215 5.01 -15.94 5.33
CA SER A 215 6.23 -15.15 5.16
C SER A 215 7.26 -15.59 6.21
N SER A 216 8.39 -16.13 5.76
CA SER A 216 9.45 -16.65 6.62
C SER A 216 10.15 -15.60 7.50
N LYS A 217 9.80 -14.34 7.36
CA LYS A 217 10.40 -13.21 8.11
C LYS A 217 9.71 -12.92 9.45
N ARG A 218 8.62 -13.63 9.79
CA ARG A 218 7.77 -13.26 10.91
C ARG A 218 7.86 -14.26 12.07
N LYS A 219 7.81 -13.74 13.30
CA LYS A 219 8.06 -14.49 14.53
C LYS A 219 7.00 -15.54 14.83
N ILE A 220 7.45 -16.62 15.45
CA ILE A 220 6.71 -17.81 15.86
C ILE A 220 5.64 -17.44 16.91
N PRO A 221 4.43 -18.04 16.85
CA PRO A 221 3.41 -17.90 17.90
C PRO A 221 3.96 -18.27 19.27
N ASN A 222 3.47 -17.62 20.32
CA ASN A 222 3.82 -17.99 21.68
C ASN A 222 3.28 -19.41 21.96
N PRO A 223 4.15 -20.44 22.11
CA PRO A 223 3.72 -21.83 22.24
C PRO A 223 3.05 -22.14 23.59
N ASP A 224 3.14 -21.21 24.55
CA ASP A 224 2.73 -21.51 25.94
C ASP A 224 1.28 -21.11 26.27
N ASP A 225 0.54 -20.51 25.33
CA ASP A 225 -0.83 -20.01 25.57
C ASP A 225 -1.89 -20.75 24.74
N THR A 226 -2.02 -22.04 24.98
CA THR A 226 -2.98 -22.92 24.27
C THR A 226 -4.41 -22.86 24.81
N SER A 227 -4.64 -22.20 25.94
CA SER A 227 -5.95 -22.17 26.62
C SER A 227 -6.85 -21.02 26.21
N VAL A 228 -6.34 -20.04 25.46
CA VAL A 228 -7.05 -18.82 25.07
C VAL A 228 -6.83 -18.57 23.56
N LEU A 229 -7.87 -18.12 22.88
CA LEU A 229 -7.71 -17.60 21.52
C LEU A 229 -6.78 -16.39 21.59
N CYS A 230 -5.57 -16.57 21.10
CA CYS A 230 -4.53 -15.56 21.17
C CYS A 230 -4.02 -15.26 19.76
N LEU A 231 -4.03 -14.01 19.36
CA LEU A 231 -3.34 -13.53 18.18
C LEU A 231 -2.10 -12.77 18.62
N ILE A 232 -1.03 -12.92 17.88
CA ILE A 232 0.21 -12.18 18.11
C ILE A 232 0.42 -11.28 16.89
N ASP A 233 0.48 -10.00 17.15
CA ASP A 233 0.93 -9.03 16.14
C ASP A 233 2.37 -9.38 15.74
N LYS A 234 2.60 -9.60 14.47
CA LYS A 234 3.86 -10.13 13.96
C LYS A 234 5.03 -9.18 14.11
N ASP A 235 4.75 -7.89 14.07
CA ASP A 235 5.78 -6.85 14.05
C ASP A 235 6.05 -6.28 15.43
N THR A 236 5.00 -6.08 16.25
CA THR A 236 5.15 -5.54 17.60
C THR A 236 5.36 -6.64 18.65
N GLY A 237 4.99 -7.90 18.35
CA GLY A 237 4.98 -9.00 19.32
C GLY A 237 3.88 -8.85 20.37
N GLU A 238 2.93 -7.95 20.19
CA GLU A 238 1.81 -7.73 21.12
C GLU A 238 0.81 -8.89 21.05
N ASN A 239 0.36 -9.34 22.22
CA ASN A 239 -0.59 -10.44 22.35
C ASN A 239 -2.02 -9.91 22.50
N PHE A 240 -2.92 -10.32 21.62
CA PHE A 240 -4.36 -10.08 21.70
C PHE A 240 -5.03 -11.35 22.21
N LYS A 241 -5.66 -11.27 23.38
CA LYS A 241 -6.39 -12.39 23.98
C LYS A 241 -7.88 -12.17 23.82
N PHE A 242 -8.57 -13.21 23.35
CA PHE A 242 -10.00 -13.22 23.14
C PHE A 242 -10.64 -14.33 23.99
N ASN A 243 -11.74 -14.01 24.67
CA ASN A 243 -12.43 -14.95 25.53
C ASN A 243 -13.41 -15.85 24.75
N SER A 244 -13.73 -15.50 23.52
CA SER A 244 -14.62 -16.29 22.66
C SER A 244 -14.27 -16.13 21.18
N ARG A 245 -14.78 -17.04 20.33
CA ARG A 245 -14.70 -16.92 18.87
C ARG A 245 -15.51 -15.75 18.32
N GLU A 246 -16.57 -15.35 19.03
CA GLU A 246 -17.37 -14.18 18.68
C GLU A 246 -16.54 -12.91 18.89
N GLU A 247 -15.87 -12.78 20.02
CA GLU A 247 -14.95 -11.67 20.29
C GLU A 247 -13.83 -11.58 19.24
N LEU A 248 -13.24 -12.73 18.88
CA LEU A 248 -12.25 -12.80 17.79
C LEU A 248 -12.84 -12.39 16.44
N SER A 249 -14.08 -12.74 16.13
CA SER A 249 -14.72 -12.38 14.87
C SER A 249 -15.04 -10.88 14.77
N GLN A 250 -15.27 -10.23 15.90
CA GLN A 250 -15.49 -8.79 15.99
C GLN A 250 -14.17 -7.98 15.88
N PHE A 251 -13.05 -8.62 16.18
CA PHE A 251 -11.72 -8.01 16.04
C PHE A 251 -11.29 -7.78 14.58
N LYS A 252 -11.95 -8.42 13.63
CA LYS A 252 -11.75 -8.23 12.19
C LYS A 252 -12.47 -6.99 11.70
#